data_630c17f383472b6390827290ef275d72
#
_entry.id   630c17f383472b6390827290ef275d72
#
_cell.length_a   1.000
_cell.length_b   1.000
_cell.length_c   1.000
_cell.angle_alpha   90.00
_cell.angle_beta   90.00
_cell.angle_gamma   90.00
#
_symmetry.space_group_name_H-M   'P 1'
#
loop_
_entity.id
_entity.type
_entity.pdbx_description
1 polymer ?
#
loop_
_entity_poly.entity_id
_entity_poly.type
_entity_poly.pdbx_seq_one_letter_code
_entity_poly.pdbx_strand_id
1 'polypeptide(L)'
;QFLRHISHELKTPLASMREGTELLADEVAGPLTPEQKEIVEILDNSSRNLQKLIEQLLDYNRKLADGAVVLENVDIEPLVDMVISAHSLPARAKMMHTGVELNAPTCLAEPMLLMSVLDNLYSNAVHYGTESGNIYIRSYTKGSRVFIDVANTGTPIPDDEKTMIFEPFFQGSHQRKGAVKGSGLGLSIARDCIRRMQGELNIATDERSDVCFRIELPLSRKNQ
;
A
#
# COMPACT_ATOMS: atom_id res chain seq x y z
N GLN A 1 -3.62 -6.09 24.23
CA GLN A 1 -3.87 -4.90 25.10
C GLN A 1 -2.72 -3.89 25.07
N PHE A 2 -1.45 -4.32 25.13
CA PHE A 2 -0.26 -3.44 25.13
C PHE A 2 -0.20 -2.49 23.90
N LEU A 3 -0.39 -3.00 22.70
CA LEU A 3 -0.36 -2.20 21.47
C LEU A 3 -1.52 -1.21 21.34
N ARG A 4 -2.69 -1.57 21.91
CA ARG A 4 -3.84 -0.66 21.95
C ARG A 4 -3.58 0.53 22.88
N HIS A 5 -2.85 0.30 23.97
CA HIS A 5 -2.41 1.36 24.89
C HIS A 5 -1.39 2.27 24.21
N ILE A 6 -0.34 1.71 23.59
CA ILE A 6 0.65 2.49 22.85
C ILE A 6 -0.01 3.33 21.73
N SER A 7 -1.06 2.81 21.08
CA SER A 7 -1.82 3.56 20.09
C SER A 7 -2.36 4.88 20.61
N HIS A 8 -3.01 4.80 21.77
CA HIS A 8 -3.57 5.99 22.42
C HIS A 8 -2.46 6.95 22.88
N GLU A 9 -1.38 6.40 23.45
CA GLU A 9 -0.24 7.18 23.92
C GLU A 9 0.53 7.91 22.80
N LEU A 10 0.52 7.37 21.58
CA LEU A 10 1.13 8.01 20.41
C LEU A 10 0.18 8.99 19.70
N LYS A 11 -1.12 8.71 19.65
CA LYS A 11 -2.11 9.59 19.00
C LYS A 11 -2.25 10.93 19.71
N THR A 12 -2.20 10.94 21.02
CA THR A 12 -2.39 12.15 21.83
C THR A 12 -1.32 13.22 21.56
N PRO A 13 0.01 12.96 21.70
CA PRO A 13 1.01 13.96 21.40
C PRO A 13 1.00 14.39 19.92
N LEU A 14 0.68 13.46 19.02
CA LEU A 14 0.60 13.78 17.61
C LEU A 14 -0.58 14.70 17.28
N ALA A 15 -1.74 14.50 17.91
CA ALA A 15 -2.89 15.39 17.77
C ALA A 15 -2.55 16.81 18.27
N SER A 16 -1.84 16.91 19.40
CA SER A 16 -1.38 18.21 19.94
C SER A 16 -0.36 18.90 19.02
N MET A 17 0.56 18.14 18.40
CA MET A 17 1.49 18.70 17.41
C MET A 17 0.76 19.24 16.20
N ARG A 18 -0.23 18.50 15.68
CA ARG A 18 -1.06 18.94 14.56
C ARG A 18 -1.84 20.19 14.90
N GLU A 19 -2.54 20.19 16.03
CA GLU A 19 -3.32 21.36 16.47
C GLU A 19 -2.43 22.59 16.58
N GLY A 20 -1.24 22.47 17.18
CA GLY A 20 -0.27 23.56 17.24
C GLY A 20 0.19 24.04 15.85
N THR A 21 0.40 23.11 14.92
CA THR A 21 0.79 23.44 13.55
C THR A 21 -0.34 24.13 12.78
N GLU A 22 -1.59 23.66 12.94
CA GLU A 22 -2.78 24.28 12.35
C GLU A 22 -3.01 25.70 12.90
N LEU A 23 -2.88 25.91 14.20
CA LEU A 23 -2.98 27.27 14.81
C LEU A 23 -1.91 28.24 14.28
N LEU A 24 -0.69 27.74 14.02
CA LEU A 24 0.35 28.55 13.38
C LEU A 24 0.03 28.83 11.91
N ALA A 25 -0.45 27.84 11.16
CA ALA A 25 -0.86 28.00 9.75
C ALA A 25 -2.00 29.02 9.59
N ASP A 26 -2.94 29.01 10.52
CA ASP A 26 -4.08 29.94 10.58
C ASP A 26 -3.68 31.33 11.14
N GLU A 27 -2.42 31.55 11.42
CA GLU A 27 -1.86 32.81 11.93
C GLU A 27 -2.55 33.30 13.25
N VAL A 28 -3.09 32.38 14.05
CA VAL A 28 -3.75 32.72 15.33
C VAL A 28 -2.81 33.39 16.32
N ALA A 29 -1.52 33.02 16.28
CA ALA A 29 -0.48 33.62 17.11
C ALA A 29 0.16 34.91 16.53
N GLY A 30 -0.33 35.34 15.35
CA GLY A 30 0.17 36.49 14.62
C GLY A 30 0.64 36.11 13.21
N PRO A 31 0.88 37.11 12.33
CA PRO A 31 1.25 36.87 10.94
C PRO A 31 2.61 36.20 10.84
N LEU A 32 2.74 35.23 9.92
CA LEU A 32 3.96 34.51 9.64
C LEU A 32 4.73 35.14 8.47
N THR A 33 6.07 35.14 8.54
CA THR A 33 6.90 35.43 7.36
C THR A 33 6.79 34.30 6.32
N PRO A 34 7.16 34.57 5.04
CA PRO A 34 7.17 33.52 4.02
C PRO A 34 7.99 32.29 4.41
N GLU A 35 9.15 32.49 5.05
CA GLU A 35 10.03 31.41 5.50
C GLU A 35 9.38 30.62 6.65
N GLN A 36 8.67 31.29 7.55
CA GLN A 36 7.92 30.62 8.63
C GLN A 36 6.76 29.79 8.09
N LYS A 37 6.05 30.29 7.06
CA LYS A 37 4.99 29.53 6.40
C LYS A 37 5.51 28.24 5.79
N GLU A 38 6.66 28.29 5.11
CA GLU A 38 7.30 27.10 4.54
C GLU A 38 7.65 26.08 5.64
N ILE A 39 8.20 26.54 6.76
CA ILE A 39 8.50 25.67 7.92
C ILE A 39 7.24 25.03 8.51
N VAL A 40 6.16 25.79 8.67
CA VAL A 40 4.88 25.29 9.18
C VAL A 40 4.29 24.25 8.22
N GLU A 41 4.37 24.46 6.91
CA GLU A 41 3.93 23.49 5.91
C GLU A 41 4.74 22.18 5.99
N ILE A 42 6.05 22.26 6.17
CA ILE A 42 6.91 21.08 6.38
C ILE A 42 6.51 20.32 7.66
N LEU A 43 6.22 21.04 8.75
CA LEU A 43 5.78 20.44 10.02
C LEU A 43 4.41 19.76 9.89
N ASP A 44 3.43 20.40 9.22
CA ASP A 44 2.11 19.80 8.98
C ASP A 44 2.22 18.52 8.15
N ASN A 45 2.94 18.57 7.05
CA ASN A 45 3.18 17.41 6.20
C ASN A 45 3.88 16.27 6.96
N SER A 46 4.86 16.59 7.81
CA SER A 46 5.58 15.60 8.64
C SER A 46 4.66 14.97 9.68
N SER A 47 3.81 15.77 10.33
CA SER A 47 2.83 15.30 11.31
C SER A 47 1.79 14.38 10.70
N ARG A 48 1.28 14.71 9.50
CA ARG A 48 0.33 13.87 8.74
C ARG A 48 0.97 12.55 8.33
N ASN A 49 2.24 12.58 7.91
CA ASN A 49 2.97 11.36 7.56
C ASN A 49 3.19 10.46 8.78
N LEU A 50 3.57 11.04 9.92
CA LEU A 50 3.74 10.29 11.16
C LEU A 50 2.42 9.66 11.63
N GLN A 51 1.29 10.37 11.49
CA GLN A 51 -0.04 9.83 11.79
C GLN A 51 -0.34 8.60 10.94
N LYS A 52 -0.13 8.68 9.63
CA LYS A 52 -0.34 7.54 8.73
C LYS A 52 0.54 6.34 9.10
N LEU A 53 1.81 6.59 9.45
CA LEU A 53 2.74 5.55 9.91
C LEU A 53 2.22 4.83 11.16
N ILE A 54 1.80 5.60 12.16
CA ILE A 54 1.23 5.07 13.40
C ILE A 54 -0.04 4.26 13.09
N GLU A 55 -0.95 4.78 12.30
CA GLU A 55 -2.19 4.08 11.92
C GLU A 55 -1.90 2.77 11.17
N GLN A 56 -0.98 2.78 10.20
CA GLN A 56 -0.56 1.57 9.49
C GLN A 56 0.08 0.53 10.42
N LEU A 57 0.97 0.97 11.32
CA LEU A 57 1.59 0.08 12.31
C LEU A 57 0.55 -0.55 13.25
N LEU A 58 -0.45 0.22 13.64
CA LEU A 58 -1.52 -0.24 14.53
C LEU A 58 -2.47 -1.21 13.84
N ASP A 59 -2.86 -0.92 12.61
CA ASP A 59 -3.69 -1.82 11.80
C ASP A 59 -2.93 -3.11 11.48
N TYR A 60 -1.65 -3.02 11.19
CA TYR A 60 -0.78 -4.18 11.03
C TYR A 60 -0.76 -5.06 12.29
N ASN A 61 -0.49 -4.45 13.45
CA ASN A 61 -0.47 -5.19 14.72
C ASN A 61 -1.85 -5.73 15.13
N ARG A 62 -2.93 -5.01 14.81
CA ARG A 62 -4.30 -5.51 15.05
C ARG A 62 -4.57 -6.74 14.18
N LYS A 63 -4.22 -6.69 12.91
CA LYS A 63 -4.33 -7.84 11.99
C LYS A 63 -3.43 -9.00 12.39
N LEU A 64 -2.27 -8.75 13.02
CA LEU A 64 -1.38 -9.78 13.56
C LEU A 64 -1.92 -10.41 14.86
N ALA A 65 -2.63 -9.66 15.70
CA ALA A 65 -3.12 -10.13 17.00
C ALA A 65 -4.41 -10.98 16.91
N ASP A 66 -5.17 -10.83 15.82
CA ASP A 66 -6.41 -11.58 15.62
C ASP A 66 -6.10 -12.99 15.07
N GLY A 67 -5.89 -13.95 15.95
CA GLY A 67 -6.01 -15.39 15.81
C GLY A 67 -5.67 -16.07 14.46
N ALA A 68 -6.14 -17.29 14.27
CA ALA A 68 -6.00 -18.03 13.02
C ALA A 68 -6.79 -17.34 11.90
N VAL A 69 -6.12 -17.04 10.77
CA VAL A 69 -6.76 -16.50 9.58
C VAL A 69 -7.70 -17.55 9.00
N VAL A 70 -8.98 -17.20 8.89
CA VAL A 70 -9.98 -18.07 8.25
C VAL A 70 -9.96 -17.78 6.76
N LEU A 71 -9.56 -18.77 5.97
CA LEU A 71 -9.55 -18.66 4.52
C LEU A 71 -10.91 -19.09 3.96
N GLU A 72 -11.47 -18.27 3.09
CA GLU A 72 -12.71 -18.54 2.37
C GLU A 72 -12.55 -18.31 0.87
N ASN A 73 -13.54 -18.74 0.10
CA ASN A 73 -13.55 -18.46 -1.34
C ASN A 73 -13.88 -16.98 -1.56
N VAL A 74 -12.94 -16.27 -2.14
CA VAL A 74 -13.03 -14.82 -2.38
C VAL A 74 -13.09 -14.55 -3.88
N ASP A 75 -14.08 -13.77 -4.29
CA ASP A 75 -14.14 -13.20 -5.63
C ASP A 75 -13.15 -12.03 -5.72
N ILE A 76 -12.25 -12.08 -6.70
CA ILE A 76 -11.16 -11.11 -6.87
C ILE A 76 -11.71 -9.81 -7.49
N GLU A 77 -12.64 -9.89 -8.42
CA GLU A 77 -13.15 -8.75 -9.20
C GLU A 77 -13.70 -7.61 -8.30
N PRO A 78 -14.59 -7.86 -7.32
CA PRO A 78 -15.10 -6.79 -6.46
C PRO A 78 -14.01 -6.09 -5.66
N LEU A 79 -12.97 -6.82 -5.23
CA LEU A 79 -11.85 -6.23 -4.49
C LEU A 79 -11.00 -5.33 -5.39
N VAL A 80 -10.75 -5.78 -6.63
CA VAL A 80 -10.03 -5.01 -7.64
C VAL A 80 -10.78 -3.72 -7.98
N ASP A 81 -12.09 -3.79 -8.19
CA ASP A 81 -12.92 -2.62 -8.48
C ASP A 81 -12.91 -1.60 -7.35
N MET A 82 -13.00 -2.05 -6.10
CA MET A 82 -12.90 -1.17 -4.93
C MET A 82 -11.54 -0.47 -4.86
N VAL A 83 -10.45 -1.19 -5.09
CA VAL A 83 -9.08 -0.62 -5.07
C VAL A 83 -8.89 0.40 -6.19
N ILE A 84 -9.29 0.08 -7.42
CA ILE A 84 -9.21 1.00 -8.56
C ILE A 84 -10.01 2.26 -8.29
N SER A 85 -11.22 2.12 -7.76
CA SER A 85 -12.11 3.24 -7.41
C SER A 85 -11.49 4.14 -6.35
N ALA A 86 -10.91 3.57 -5.29
CA ALA A 86 -10.26 4.30 -4.20
C ALA A 86 -9.07 5.16 -4.67
N HIS A 87 -8.33 4.68 -5.67
CA HIS A 87 -7.15 5.38 -6.22
C HIS A 87 -7.41 6.09 -7.56
N SER A 88 -8.68 6.23 -7.97
CA SER A 88 -9.05 6.81 -9.27
C SER A 88 -8.55 8.24 -9.47
N LEU A 89 -8.64 9.10 -8.46
CA LEU A 89 -8.19 10.50 -8.56
C LEU A 89 -6.67 10.61 -8.78
N PRO A 90 -5.79 10.00 -7.96
CA PRO A 90 -4.36 10.08 -8.19
C PRO A 90 -3.91 9.39 -9.49
N ALA A 91 -4.55 8.29 -9.90
CA ALA A 91 -4.26 7.63 -11.17
C ALA A 91 -4.62 8.55 -12.37
N ARG A 92 -5.79 9.20 -12.33
CA ARG A 92 -6.21 10.17 -13.36
C ARG A 92 -5.33 11.41 -13.38
N ALA A 93 -4.89 11.93 -12.23
CA ALA A 93 -3.98 13.06 -12.16
C ALA A 93 -2.65 12.78 -12.86
N LYS A 94 -2.20 11.51 -12.86
CA LYS A 94 -1.04 11.02 -13.63
C LYS A 94 -1.38 10.52 -15.03
N MET A 95 -2.63 10.64 -15.48
CA MET A 95 -3.10 10.13 -16.78
C MET A 95 -2.78 8.64 -16.98
N MET A 96 -2.78 7.83 -15.91
CA MET A 96 -2.48 6.41 -15.98
C MET A 96 -3.72 5.61 -16.42
N HIS A 97 -3.48 4.54 -17.17
CA HIS A 97 -4.53 3.62 -17.62
C HIS A 97 -4.41 2.30 -16.86
N THR A 98 -5.55 1.77 -16.39
CA THR A 98 -5.60 0.46 -15.73
C THR A 98 -6.28 -0.56 -16.60
N GLY A 99 -5.56 -1.64 -16.92
CA GLY A 99 -6.10 -2.83 -17.59
C GLY A 99 -6.32 -3.96 -16.59
N VAL A 100 -7.46 -4.65 -16.68
CA VAL A 100 -7.85 -5.77 -15.80
C VAL A 100 -8.14 -7.01 -16.64
N GLU A 101 -7.46 -8.12 -16.34
CA GLU A 101 -7.60 -9.43 -16.99
C GLU A 101 -7.72 -10.53 -15.94
N LEU A 102 -8.93 -10.89 -15.49
CA LEU A 102 -9.16 -11.88 -14.43
C LEU A 102 -9.57 -13.25 -15.00
N ASN A 103 -8.57 -14.04 -15.42
CA ASN A 103 -8.79 -15.41 -15.90
C ASN A 103 -8.97 -16.44 -14.76
N ALA A 104 -8.60 -16.10 -13.54
CA ALA A 104 -8.92 -16.82 -12.31
C ALA A 104 -9.75 -15.88 -11.43
N PRO A 105 -11.09 -15.99 -11.43
CA PRO A 105 -11.95 -15.04 -10.75
C PRO A 105 -11.96 -15.20 -9.22
N THR A 106 -11.56 -16.38 -8.70
CA THR A 106 -11.65 -16.70 -7.26
C THR A 106 -10.34 -17.27 -6.72
N CYS A 107 -10.06 -17.02 -5.45
CA CYS A 107 -8.97 -17.64 -4.71
C CYS A 107 -9.39 -17.97 -3.27
N LEU A 108 -8.60 -18.78 -2.56
CA LEU A 108 -8.77 -19.05 -1.14
C LEU A 108 -7.98 -18.00 -0.35
N ALA A 109 -8.68 -17.08 0.30
CA ALA A 109 -8.08 -15.95 1.02
C ALA A 109 -8.93 -15.50 2.20
N GLU A 110 -8.42 -14.58 2.99
CA GLU A 110 -9.20 -13.74 3.91
C GLU A 110 -9.47 -12.40 3.20
N PRO A 111 -10.74 -12.00 3.02
CA PRO A 111 -11.10 -10.87 2.17
C PRO A 111 -10.42 -9.54 2.53
N MET A 112 -10.39 -9.21 3.82
CA MET A 112 -9.83 -7.92 4.28
C MET A 112 -8.30 -7.87 4.16
N LEU A 113 -7.63 -9.01 4.38
CA LEU A 113 -6.18 -9.09 4.17
C LEU A 113 -5.85 -8.99 2.69
N LEU A 114 -6.58 -9.70 1.82
CA LEU A 114 -6.37 -9.62 0.36
C LEU A 114 -6.66 -8.20 -0.16
N MET A 115 -7.74 -7.57 0.30
CA MET A 115 -8.05 -6.18 -0.02
C MET A 115 -6.90 -5.25 0.37
N SER A 116 -6.36 -5.40 1.58
CA SER A 116 -5.22 -4.58 2.06
C SER A 116 -3.96 -4.79 1.23
N VAL A 117 -3.70 -6.01 0.77
CA VAL A 117 -2.56 -6.32 -0.11
C VAL A 117 -2.73 -5.65 -1.47
N LEU A 118 -3.90 -5.83 -2.09
CA LEU A 118 -4.21 -5.22 -3.40
C LEU A 118 -4.13 -3.70 -3.33
N ASP A 119 -4.65 -3.07 -2.27
CA ASP A 119 -4.57 -1.63 -2.04
C ASP A 119 -3.13 -1.14 -1.95
N ASN A 120 -2.28 -1.82 -1.17
CA ASN A 120 -0.85 -1.49 -1.07
C ASN A 120 -0.12 -1.61 -2.41
N LEU A 121 -0.36 -2.69 -3.16
CA LEU A 121 0.33 -2.90 -4.44
C LEU A 121 -0.16 -1.93 -5.51
N TYR A 122 -1.46 -1.67 -5.58
CA TYR A 122 -2.03 -0.73 -6.54
C TYR A 122 -1.63 0.72 -6.22
N SER A 123 -1.67 1.12 -4.96
CA SER A 123 -1.17 2.42 -4.49
C SER A 123 0.29 2.62 -4.88
N ASN A 124 1.14 1.60 -4.71
CA ASN A 124 2.54 1.63 -5.15
C ASN A 124 2.64 1.79 -6.68
N ALA A 125 1.83 1.06 -7.45
CA ALA A 125 1.81 1.16 -8.91
C ALA A 125 1.43 2.59 -9.37
N VAL A 126 0.42 3.22 -8.73
CA VAL A 126 0.07 4.62 -8.99
C VAL A 126 1.18 5.57 -8.57
N HIS A 127 1.80 5.34 -7.40
CA HIS A 127 2.82 6.24 -6.84
C HIS A 127 4.12 6.21 -7.67
N TYR A 128 4.62 5.03 -8.00
CA TYR A 128 5.91 4.82 -8.67
C TYR A 128 5.80 4.70 -10.19
N GLY A 129 4.59 4.51 -10.73
CA GLY A 129 4.36 4.46 -12.17
C GLY A 129 4.66 5.78 -12.86
N THR A 130 5.02 5.71 -14.15
CA THR A 130 5.25 6.88 -15.01
C THR A 130 3.95 7.61 -15.32
N GLU A 131 4.03 8.91 -15.59
CA GLU A 131 2.91 9.69 -16.13
C GLU A 131 2.50 9.13 -17.51
N SER A 132 1.21 9.09 -17.77
CA SER A 132 0.63 8.47 -18.97
C SER A 132 0.99 6.97 -19.15
N GLY A 133 1.42 6.33 -18.06
CA GLY A 133 1.77 4.92 -18.04
C GLY A 133 0.58 3.99 -17.83
N ASN A 134 0.88 2.70 -17.72
CA ASN A 134 -0.13 1.66 -17.56
C ASN A 134 0.03 0.91 -16.25
N ILE A 135 -1.10 0.49 -15.69
CA ILE A 135 -1.18 -0.47 -14.58
C ILE A 135 -1.94 -1.69 -15.09
N TYR A 136 -1.48 -2.89 -14.79
CA TYR A 136 -2.12 -4.13 -15.17
C TYR A 136 -2.42 -4.95 -13.91
N ILE A 137 -3.68 -5.40 -13.79
CA ILE A 137 -4.08 -6.38 -12.77
C ILE A 137 -4.52 -7.63 -13.53
N ARG A 138 -3.84 -8.74 -13.28
CA ARG A 138 -4.13 -10.00 -13.97
C ARG A 138 -4.23 -11.12 -12.95
N SER A 139 -5.19 -12.04 -13.16
CA SER A 139 -5.25 -13.27 -12.39
C SER A 139 -5.30 -14.49 -13.31
N TYR A 140 -4.63 -15.56 -12.90
CA TYR A 140 -4.62 -16.84 -13.62
C TYR A 140 -4.30 -17.99 -12.68
N THR A 141 -4.63 -19.20 -13.11
CA THR A 141 -4.32 -20.44 -12.39
C THR A 141 -3.11 -21.15 -12.97
N LYS A 142 -2.26 -21.70 -12.11
CA LYS A 142 -1.22 -22.62 -12.49
C LYS A 142 -1.10 -23.73 -11.43
N GLY A 143 -1.41 -24.97 -11.83
CA GLY A 143 -1.51 -26.08 -10.88
C GLY A 143 -2.63 -25.87 -9.87
N SER A 144 -2.30 -25.97 -8.59
CA SER A 144 -3.21 -25.77 -7.45
C SER A 144 -3.15 -24.35 -6.85
N ARG A 145 -2.61 -23.39 -7.59
CA ARG A 145 -2.41 -22.02 -7.14
C ARG A 145 -3.09 -21.02 -8.06
N VAL A 146 -3.54 -19.92 -7.47
CA VAL A 146 -3.97 -18.70 -8.16
C VAL A 146 -2.86 -17.68 -8.04
N PHE A 147 -2.56 -17.06 -9.17
CA PHE A 147 -1.60 -15.96 -9.27
C PHE A 147 -2.36 -14.68 -9.55
N ILE A 148 -2.01 -13.61 -8.82
CA ILE A 148 -2.53 -12.27 -9.07
C ILE A 148 -1.32 -11.37 -9.27
N ASP A 149 -1.18 -10.81 -10.47
CA ASP A 149 -0.13 -9.86 -10.81
C ASP A 149 -0.67 -8.44 -10.74
N VAL A 150 0.01 -7.57 -10.02
CA VAL A 150 -0.17 -6.11 -10.06
C VAL A 150 1.11 -5.53 -10.63
N ALA A 151 1.01 -4.98 -11.83
CA ALA A 151 2.17 -4.55 -12.61
C ALA A 151 2.00 -3.13 -13.14
N ASN A 152 3.09 -2.41 -13.32
CA ASN A 152 3.06 -1.05 -13.85
C ASN A 152 4.28 -0.73 -14.72
N THR A 153 4.07 0.19 -15.65
CA THR A 153 5.18 0.87 -16.33
C THR A 153 5.79 1.91 -15.40
N GLY A 154 7.12 1.95 -15.32
CA GLY A 154 7.81 2.85 -14.40
C GLY A 154 9.31 2.60 -14.35
N THR A 155 9.97 3.10 -13.32
CA THR A 155 11.38 2.80 -13.11
C THR A 155 11.52 1.38 -12.55
N PRO A 156 12.30 0.50 -13.19
CA PRO A 156 12.54 -0.84 -12.69
C PRO A 156 13.18 -0.82 -11.29
N ILE A 157 12.85 -1.83 -10.49
CA ILE A 157 13.46 -2.01 -9.17
C ILE A 157 14.89 -2.54 -9.37
N PRO A 158 15.93 -1.86 -8.84
CA PRO A 158 17.31 -2.34 -8.92
C PRO A 158 17.46 -3.75 -8.31
N ASP A 159 18.31 -4.57 -8.89
CA ASP A 159 18.48 -5.97 -8.48
C ASP A 159 18.92 -6.10 -7.01
N ASP A 160 19.77 -5.21 -6.54
CA ASP A 160 20.23 -5.13 -5.16
C ASP A 160 19.12 -4.68 -4.17
N GLU A 161 18.08 -4.00 -4.63
CA GLU A 161 16.94 -3.58 -3.81
C GLU A 161 15.80 -4.61 -3.79
N LYS A 162 15.73 -5.57 -4.73
CA LYS A 162 14.59 -6.51 -4.87
C LYS A 162 14.27 -7.32 -3.62
N THR A 163 15.27 -7.66 -2.83
CA THR A 163 15.07 -8.37 -1.56
C THR A 163 14.71 -7.41 -0.43
N MET A 164 15.27 -6.21 -0.47
CA MET A 164 15.17 -5.20 0.59
C MET A 164 13.84 -4.45 0.59
N ILE A 165 13.17 -4.31 -0.57
CA ILE A 165 11.89 -3.58 -0.67
C ILE A 165 10.76 -4.17 0.19
N PHE A 166 10.91 -5.43 0.63
CA PHE A 166 9.99 -6.09 1.54
C PHE A 166 10.38 -5.95 3.02
N GLU A 167 11.52 -5.33 3.32
CA GLU A 167 11.92 -5.07 4.71
C GLU A 167 11.17 -3.84 5.24
N PRO A 168 10.72 -3.88 6.52
CA PRO A 168 10.04 -2.75 7.14
C PRO A 168 10.89 -1.47 7.07
N PHE A 169 10.24 -0.35 6.76
CA PHE A 169 10.86 0.99 6.66
C PHE A 169 11.87 1.16 5.52
N PHE A 170 12.08 0.16 4.68
CA PHE A 170 12.95 0.30 3.53
C PHE A 170 12.31 1.22 2.48
N GLN A 171 13.10 2.11 1.94
CA GLN A 171 12.74 3.03 0.87
C GLN A 171 13.83 2.99 -0.19
N GLY A 172 13.47 2.61 -1.42
CA GLY A 172 14.43 2.51 -2.52
C GLY A 172 15.10 3.84 -2.87
N SER A 173 16.23 3.75 -3.54
CA SER A 173 17.08 4.89 -3.92
C SER A 173 16.44 5.81 -4.96
N HIS A 174 15.50 5.31 -5.78
CA HIS A 174 14.84 6.05 -6.86
C HIS A 174 13.62 6.83 -6.36
N GLN A 175 13.86 7.89 -5.57
CA GLN A 175 12.81 8.82 -5.17
C GLN A 175 12.72 10.00 -6.13
N ARG A 176 11.52 10.28 -6.66
CA ARG A 176 11.26 11.55 -7.34
C ARG A 176 11.42 12.70 -6.34
N LYS A 177 12.16 13.74 -6.70
CA LYS A 177 12.24 14.99 -5.92
C LYS A 177 10.82 15.56 -5.77
N GLY A 178 10.38 15.76 -4.52
CA GLY A 178 9.08 16.37 -4.19
C GLY A 178 7.92 15.38 -3.94
N ALA A 179 8.11 14.06 -4.09
CA ALA A 179 7.09 13.09 -3.71
C ALA A 179 7.04 12.92 -2.17
N VAL A 180 5.84 12.89 -1.62
CA VAL A 180 5.62 12.55 -0.21
C VAL A 180 6.20 11.16 0.04
N LYS A 181 7.19 11.06 0.93
CA LYS A 181 7.83 9.79 1.29
C LYS A 181 6.78 8.80 1.79
N GLY A 182 6.71 7.64 1.16
CA GLY A 182 5.94 6.51 1.68
C GLY A 182 6.52 6.04 3.02
N SER A 183 5.74 5.26 3.78
CA SER A 183 6.17 4.75 5.08
C SER A 183 7.26 3.67 5.00
N GLY A 184 7.43 3.02 3.86
CA GLY A 184 8.25 1.81 3.72
C GLY A 184 7.64 0.58 4.41
N LEU A 185 6.39 0.66 4.90
CA LEU A 185 5.71 -0.46 5.57
C LEU A 185 4.76 -1.24 4.64
N GLY A 186 4.29 -0.64 3.55
CA GLY A 186 3.24 -1.23 2.71
C GLY A 186 3.60 -2.63 2.17
N LEU A 187 4.78 -2.79 1.59
CA LEU A 187 5.21 -4.07 1.01
C LEU A 187 5.52 -5.14 2.07
N SER A 188 6.10 -4.76 3.22
CA SER A 188 6.34 -5.70 4.32
C SER A 188 5.02 -6.20 4.89
N ILE A 189 4.04 -5.32 5.11
CA ILE A 189 2.69 -5.67 5.55
C ILE A 189 2.01 -6.59 4.52
N ALA A 190 2.07 -6.24 3.24
CA ALA A 190 1.49 -7.05 2.17
C ALA A 190 2.07 -8.47 2.16
N ARG A 191 3.41 -8.60 2.28
CA ARG A 191 4.09 -9.91 2.33
C ARG A 191 3.65 -10.74 3.53
N ASP A 192 3.53 -10.14 4.71
CA ASP A 192 3.09 -10.83 5.91
C ASP A 192 1.62 -11.25 5.83
N CYS A 193 0.74 -10.42 5.28
CA CYS A 193 -0.66 -10.77 5.02
C CYS A 193 -0.76 -11.99 4.09
N ILE A 194 0.01 -12.01 3.00
CA ILE A 194 0.01 -13.10 2.04
C ILE A 194 0.55 -14.40 2.68
N ARG A 195 1.63 -14.33 3.47
CA ARG A 195 2.16 -15.49 4.21
C ARG A 195 1.14 -16.09 5.16
N ARG A 196 0.37 -15.26 5.87
CA ARG A 196 -0.71 -15.72 6.74
C ARG A 196 -1.85 -16.42 5.98
N MET A 197 -2.05 -16.06 4.73
CA MET A 197 -2.98 -16.73 3.80
C MET A 197 -2.36 -17.93 3.08
N GLN A 198 -1.22 -18.47 3.56
CA GLN A 198 -0.51 -19.62 2.96
C GLN A 198 -0.05 -19.34 1.52
N GLY A 199 0.23 -18.09 1.22
CA GLY A 199 0.68 -17.60 -0.08
C GLY A 199 2.10 -17.05 -0.06
N GLU A 200 2.51 -16.54 -1.22
CA GLU A 200 3.79 -15.84 -1.40
C GLU A 200 3.58 -14.52 -2.17
N LEU A 201 4.40 -13.51 -1.85
CA LEU A 201 4.47 -12.25 -2.58
C LEU A 201 5.90 -12.05 -3.07
N ASN A 202 6.06 -11.96 -4.38
CA ASN A 202 7.35 -11.87 -5.05
C ASN A 202 7.33 -10.80 -6.15
N ILE A 203 8.54 -10.38 -6.60
CA ILE A 203 8.70 -9.64 -7.85
C ILE A 203 8.78 -10.66 -8.99
N ALA A 204 8.04 -10.40 -10.06
CA ALA A 204 8.05 -11.20 -11.26
C ALA A 204 8.53 -10.39 -12.47
N THR A 205 9.05 -11.07 -13.47
CA THR A 205 9.31 -10.48 -14.78
C THR A 205 8.03 -10.46 -15.59
N ASP A 206 7.75 -9.35 -16.27
CA ASP A 206 6.61 -9.18 -17.15
C ASP A 206 7.04 -8.41 -18.42
N GLU A 207 6.58 -8.85 -19.59
CA GLU A 207 6.98 -8.26 -20.88
C GLU A 207 6.29 -6.91 -21.16
N ARG A 208 5.18 -6.63 -20.47
CA ARG A 208 4.34 -5.43 -20.69
C ARG A 208 4.58 -4.33 -19.66
N SER A 209 5.40 -4.60 -18.64
CA SER A 209 5.63 -3.68 -17.52
C SER A 209 7.05 -3.74 -17.00
N ASP A 210 7.48 -2.67 -16.35
CA ASP A 210 8.81 -2.55 -15.76
C ASP A 210 8.88 -3.09 -14.33
N VAL A 211 7.74 -3.08 -13.63
CA VAL A 211 7.59 -3.61 -12.26
C VAL A 211 6.36 -4.51 -12.22
N CYS A 212 6.51 -5.70 -11.67
CA CYS A 212 5.42 -6.65 -11.47
C CYS A 212 5.54 -7.30 -10.10
N PHE A 213 4.54 -7.09 -9.25
CA PHE A 213 4.37 -7.81 -8.00
C PHE A 213 3.42 -8.97 -8.22
N ARG A 214 3.86 -10.17 -7.88
CA ARG A 214 3.08 -11.41 -8.03
C ARG A 214 2.68 -11.95 -6.68
N ILE A 215 1.37 -12.07 -6.47
CA ILE A 215 0.76 -12.76 -5.36
C ILE A 215 0.49 -14.20 -5.80
N GLU A 216 0.85 -15.16 -4.95
CA GLU A 216 0.50 -16.56 -5.10
C GLU A 216 -0.37 -17.00 -3.92
N LEU A 217 -1.57 -17.53 -4.19
CA LEU A 217 -2.52 -17.98 -3.18
C LEU A 217 -3.01 -19.40 -3.49
N PRO A 218 -3.53 -20.13 -2.51
CA PRO A 218 -4.20 -21.40 -2.75
C PRO A 218 -5.41 -21.22 -3.68
N LEU A 219 -5.63 -22.18 -4.57
CA LEU A 219 -6.82 -22.23 -5.40
C LEU A 219 -8.04 -22.46 -4.54
N SER A 220 -9.13 -21.75 -4.84
CA SER A 220 -10.44 -22.00 -4.22
C SER A 220 -10.81 -23.48 -4.31
N ARG A 221 -11.17 -24.10 -3.18
CA ARG A 221 -11.71 -25.45 -3.22
C ARG A 221 -13.09 -25.37 -3.87
N LYS A 222 -13.27 -25.99 -5.04
CA LYS A 222 -14.61 -26.24 -5.56
C LYS A 222 -15.35 -27.04 -4.48
N ASN A 223 -16.47 -26.53 -3.99
CA ASN A 223 -17.40 -27.34 -3.21
C ASN A 223 -17.78 -28.54 -4.08
N GLN A 224 -17.33 -29.74 -3.66
CA GLN A 224 -17.86 -30.99 -4.16
C GLN A 224 -19.25 -31.23 -3.59
#